data_6602c6eac20ae00f0c37250e3db1e937
#
_entry.id   6602c6eac20ae00f0c37250e3db1e937
#
_cell.length_a   1.000
_cell.length_b   1.000
_cell.length_c   1.000
_cell.angle_alpha   90.00
_cell.angle_beta   90.00
_cell.angle_gamma   90.00
#
_symmetry.space_group_name_H-M   'P 1'
#
loop_
_entity.id
_entity.type
_entity.pdbx_description
1 polymer ?
#
loop_
_entity_poly.entity_id
_entity_poly.type
_entity_poly.pdbx_seq_one_letter_code
_entity_poly.pdbx_strand_id
1 'polypeptide(L)'
;MMNNWFPKLKPMLGLTSLGGGGTNIALGGAALVQSATGGDKYVEGSYTIHKYLESTPAPESTFVNDGTATITISHYICVAGGGGSNSGHGGAGGGGGVLTNIPGLMPATTAIPDIPGGTTVPITVGAGGGQGADGSDSVIAHPAGSLTAVGGGAGATLWGGGGQGGSGGGGAYNSPGGGEGTAGQGHDGGSGHPNAPYGGGGGGGGAGAAGGNSPQGGSNVGGKGG
;
A
#
# COMPACT_ATOMS: atom_id res chain seq x y z
N MET A 1 -15.54 -44.93 27.33
CA MET A 1 -16.15 -43.61 27.68
C MET A 1 -15.18 -42.53 27.24
N MET A 2 -15.45 -41.92 26.13
CA MET A 2 -14.61 -40.80 25.62
C MET A 2 -15.25 -39.51 26.11
N ASN A 3 -14.56 -38.81 27.02
CA ASN A 3 -14.96 -37.50 27.48
C ASN A 3 -14.72 -36.48 26.40
N ASN A 4 -15.80 -35.97 25.87
CA ASN A 4 -15.82 -34.93 24.86
C ASN A 4 -15.55 -33.57 25.52
N TRP A 5 -14.26 -33.24 25.70
CA TRP A 5 -13.80 -31.95 26.24
C TRP A 5 -13.51 -30.98 25.09
N PHE A 6 -14.54 -30.63 24.35
CA PHE A 6 -14.50 -29.38 23.61
C PHE A 6 -15.33 -28.37 24.41
N PRO A 7 -14.74 -27.32 24.96
CA PRO A 7 -15.55 -26.20 25.39
C PRO A 7 -16.26 -25.68 24.16
N LYS A 8 -17.57 -25.95 24.10
CA LYS A 8 -18.43 -25.26 23.14
C LYS A 8 -18.24 -23.78 23.45
N LEU A 9 -17.55 -23.07 22.57
CA LEU A 9 -17.58 -21.63 22.52
C LEU A 9 -19.07 -21.27 22.39
N LYS A 10 -19.66 -20.96 23.52
CA LYS A 10 -20.97 -20.32 23.51
C LYS A 10 -20.74 -19.01 22.79
N PRO A 11 -21.51 -18.71 21.74
CA PRO A 11 -21.52 -17.35 21.25
C PRO A 11 -21.76 -16.48 22.47
N MET A 12 -21.01 -15.42 22.65
CA MET A 12 -21.29 -14.40 23.65
C MET A 12 -22.61 -13.77 23.24
N LEU A 13 -23.67 -14.49 23.54
CA LEU A 13 -24.97 -13.88 23.58
C LEU A 13 -24.88 -12.80 24.63
N GLY A 14 -25.22 -11.60 24.21
CA GLY A 14 -25.41 -10.51 25.14
C GLY A 14 -26.10 -10.97 26.36
N LEU A 15 -25.74 -10.37 27.46
CA LEU A 15 -26.16 -10.60 28.83
C LEU A 15 -27.62 -11.06 28.94
N THR A 16 -27.86 -12.35 28.78
CA THR A 16 -29.15 -12.95 29.08
C THR A 16 -29.10 -13.42 30.54
N SER A 17 -29.78 -12.67 31.37
CA SER A 17 -30.06 -12.91 32.78
C SER A 17 -28.88 -12.80 33.75
N LEU A 18 -28.78 -11.67 34.38
CA LEU A 18 -28.43 -11.62 35.80
C LEU A 18 -29.51 -12.41 36.54
N GLY A 19 -29.12 -13.53 37.13
CA GLY A 19 -30.01 -14.41 37.86
C GLY A 19 -30.76 -13.71 38.98
N GLY A 20 -32.03 -14.03 39.13
CA GLY A 20 -32.88 -13.61 40.20
C GLY A 20 -34.26 -13.24 39.67
N GLY A 21 -35.13 -14.22 39.59
CA GLY A 21 -36.59 -14.04 39.56
C GLY A 21 -37.16 -13.26 38.39
N GLY A 22 -37.48 -13.96 37.34
CA GLY A 22 -38.57 -13.68 36.41
C GLY A 22 -38.78 -12.25 35.97
N THR A 23 -38.19 -11.90 34.91
CA THR A 23 -38.72 -11.23 33.69
C THR A 23 -37.58 -11.21 32.69
N ASN A 24 -37.74 -11.94 31.61
CA ASN A 24 -36.85 -11.81 30.46
C ASN A 24 -36.93 -10.38 29.94
N ILE A 25 -36.03 -9.52 30.36
CA ILE A 25 -35.81 -8.27 29.65
C ILE A 25 -35.10 -8.68 28.38
N ALA A 26 -35.84 -8.93 27.32
CA ALA A 26 -35.32 -8.91 25.99
C ALA A 26 -34.81 -7.47 25.73
N LEU A 27 -33.53 -7.22 26.03
CA LEU A 27 -32.85 -6.08 25.49
C LEU A 27 -32.84 -6.32 23.97
N GLY A 28 -33.77 -5.70 23.27
CA GLY A 28 -33.92 -5.79 21.82
C GLY A 28 -32.81 -5.09 21.07
N GLY A 29 -31.55 -5.31 21.46
CA GLY A 29 -30.38 -4.97 20.70
C GLY A 29 -30.05 -6.11 19.74
N ALA A 30 -30.10 -5.89 18.46
CA ALA A 30 -29.54 -6.83 17.50
C ALA A 30 -28.10 -7.18 17.92
N ALA A 31 -27.76 -8.47 17.86
CA ALA A 31 -26.40 -8.90 18.16
C ALA A 31 -25.44 -8.16 17.22
N LEU A 32 -24.38 -7.58 17.79
CA LEU A 32 -23.34 -6.92 16.98
C LEU A 32 -22.58 -8.01 16.22
N VAL A 33 -22.69 -8.00 14.91
CA VAL A 33 -22.05 -8.95 14.01
C VAL A 33 -20.91 -8.24 13.30
N GLN A 34 -19.70 -8.78 13.40
CA GLN A 34 -18.58 -8.38 12.56
C GLN A 34 -18.63 -9.20 11.27
N SER A 35 -18.79 -8.54 10.16
CA SER A 35 -18.77 -9.16 8.84
C SER A 35 -18.20 -8.15 7.84
N ALA A 36 -17.30 -8.62 6.97
CA ALA A 36 -16.76 -7.79 5.91
C ALA A 36 -16.59 -8.58 4.63
N THR A 37 -16.81 -7.90 3.51
CA THR A 37 -16.64 -8.41 2.16
C THR A 37 -15.73 -7.49 1.33
N GLY A 38 -15.32 -7.96 0.16
CA GLY A 38 -14.47 -7.25 -0.80
C GLY A 38 -13.06 -7.80 -0.88
N GLY A 39 -12.47 -7.68 -2.06
CA GLY A 39 -11.16 -8.26 -2.38
C GLY A 39 -11.11 -9.79 -2.28
N ASP A 40 -9.94 -10.35 -2.54
CA ASP A 40 -9.66 -11.75 -2.24
C ASP A 40 -9.52 -11.95 -0.73
N LYS A 41 -10.35 -12.81 -0.16
CA LYS A 41 -10.43 -13.00 1.29
C LYS A 41 -9.71 -14.27 1.73
N TYR A 42 -8.83 -14.12 2.73
CA TYR A 42 -8.05 -15.21 3.32
C TYR A 42 -8.19 -15.18 4.84
N VAL A 43 -8.09 -16.36 5.46
CA VAL A 43 -8.03 -16.49 6.92
C VAL A 43 -6.69 -17.10 7.29
N GLU A 44 -5.92 -16.38 8.11
CA GLU A 44 -4.62 -16.80 8.59
C GLU A 44 -4.58 -16.65 10.12
N GLY A 45 -4.62 -17.77 10.82
CA GLY A 45 -4.74 -17.77 12.28
C GLY A 45 -6.01 -17.07 12.75
N SER A 46 -5.87 -16.00 13.51
CA SER A 46 -6.98 -15.16 14.01
C SER A 46 -7.30 -13.96 13.10
N TYR A 47 -6.58 -13.79 12.00
CA TYR A 47 -6.75 -12.67 11.09
C TYR A 47 -7.60 -13.03 9.89
N THR A 48 -8.44 -12.11 9.46
CA THR A 48 -9.05 -12.11 8.13
C THR A 48 -8.34 -11.06 7.30
N ILE A 49 -7.79 -11.49 6.16
CA ILE A 49 -7.00 -10.65 5.24
C ILE A 49 -7.85 -10.38 4.00
N HIS A 50 -7.99 -9.13 3.63
CA HIS A 50 -8.60 -8.69 2.38
C HIS A 50 -7.51 -8.17 1.45
N LYS A 51 -7.32 -8.80 0.29
CA LYS A 51 -6.29 -8.47 -0.68
C LYS A 51 -6.93 -7.88 -1.94
N TYR A 52 -6.40 -6.75 -2.37
CA TYR A 52 -6.82 -6.04 -3.57
C TYR A 52 -5.64 -5.96 -4.54
N LEU A 53 -5.89 -6.22 -5.80
CA LEU A 53 -4.91 -6.12 -6.90
C LEU A 53 -5.46 -5.16 -7.95
N GLU A 54 -4.60 -4.65 -8.81
CA GLU A 54 -4.99 -3.81 -9.95
C GLU A 54 -6.08 -4.48 -10.83
N SER A 55 -6.01 -5.80 -10.95
CA SER A 55 -7.00 -6.60 -11.70
C SER A 55 -8.29 -6.87 -10.93
N THR A 56 -8.44 -6.40 -9.67
CA THR A 56 -9.66 -6.64 -8.89
C THR A 56 -10.80 -5.78 -9.45
N PRO A 57 -11.83 -6.38 -10.07
CA PRO A 57 -12.92 -5.62 -10.67
C PRO A 57 -13.88 -5.07 -9.60
N ALA A 58 -14.70 -4.08 -9.96
CA ALA A 58 -15.84 -3.69 -9.14
C ALA A 58 -16.94 -4.79 -9.19
N PRO A 59 -17.66 -5.08 -8.09
CA PRO A 59 -17.64 -4.40 -6.79
C PRO A 59 -16.54 -4.87 -5.83
N GLU A 60 -15.71 -5.85 -6.19
CA GLU A 60 -14.68 -6.44 -5.35
C GLU A 60 -13.56 -5.44 -4.98
N SER A 61 -13.47 -4.32 -5.71
CA SER A 61 -12.57 -3.20 -5.40
C SER A 61 -13.06 -2.31 -4.24
N THR A 62 -13.97 -2.82 -3.41
CA THR A 62 -14.47 -2.13 -2.21
C THR A 62 -14.30 -3.02 -0.99
N PHE A 63 -13.97 -2.42 0.16
CA PHE A 63 -14.13 -3.07 1.45
C PHE A 63 -15.48 -2.67 2.03
N VAL A 64 -16.32 -3.62 2.35
CA VAL A 64 -17.66 -3.37 2.91
C VAL A 64 -17.75 -4.00 4.30
N ASN A 65 -18.02 -3.20 5.32
CA ASN A 65 -18.48 -3.71 6.60
C ASN A 65 -19.99 -3.95 6.49
N ASP A 66 -20.40 -5.15 6.12
CA ASP A 66 -21.80 -5.56 5.99
C ASP A 66 -22.39 -6.07 7.31
N GLY A 67 -21.59 -6.08 8.38
CA GLY A 67 -22.05 -6.34 9.73
C GLY A 67 -22.69 -5.12 10.41
N THR A 68 -23.05 -5.29 11.68
CA THR A 68 -23.60 -4.23 12.54
C THR A 68 -22.59 -3.70 13.55
N ALA A 69 -21.48 -4.42 13.74
CA ALA A 69 -20.39 -3.99 14.61
C ALA A 69 -19.39 -3.13 13.85
N THR A 70 -18.74 -2.21 14.54
CA THR A 70 -17.59 -1.48 14.02
C THR A 70 -16.39 -2.42 13.80
N ILE A 71 -15.70 -2.27 12.69
CA ILE A 71 -14.46 -2.99 12.37
C ILE A 71 -13.28 -2.04 12.54
N THR A 72 -12.28 -2.46 13.31
CA THR A 72 -10.98 -1.82 13.41
C THR A 72 -9.98 -2.60 12.56
N ILE A 73 -9.33 -1.93 11.62
CA ILE A 73 -8.26 -2.52 10.81
C ILE A 73 -6.96 -2.54 11.62
N SER A 74 -6.55 -3.71 12.06
CA SER A 74 -5.34 -3.86 12.89
C SER A 74 -4.07 -3.52 12.13
N HIS A 75 -3.94 -4.02 10.89
CA HIS A 75 -2.78 -3.81 10.03
C HIS A 75 -3.21 -3.62 8.58
N TYR A 76 -2.47 -2.77 7.86
CA TYR A 76 -2.63 -2.63 6.42
C TYR A 76 -1.30 -2.36 5.73
N ILE A 77 -1.24 -2.67 4.45
CA ILE A 77 -0.19 -2.25 3.53
C ILE A 77 -0.89 -1.75 2.27
N CYS A 78 -0.60 -0.51 1.89
CA CYS A 78 -1.07 0.09 0.64
C CYS A 78 0.16 0.45 -0.20
N VAL A 79 0.25 -0.10 -1.40
CA VAL A 79 1.38 0.08 -2.33
C VAL A 79 0.84 0.65 -3.62
N ALA A 80 1.41 1.73 -4.09
CA ALA A 80 1.07 2.34 -5.37
C ALA A 80 1.79 1.69 -6.56
N GLY A 81 1.37 2.03 -7.78
CA GLY A 81 2.05 1.60 -8.99
C GLY A 81 3.48 2.15 -9.09
N GLY A 82 4.44 1.35 -9.53
CA GLY A 82 5.80 1.82 -9.79
C GLY A 82 5.88 2.64 -11.08
N GLY A 83 6.82 3.57 -11.17
CA GLY A 83 7.11 4.33 -12.39
C GLY A 83 7.79 3.49 -13.46
N GLY A 84 7.57 3.82 -14.72
CA GLY A 84 8.22 3.19 -15.85
C GLY A 84 9.65 3.70 -16.04
N SER A 85 10.57 2.82 -16.42
CA SER A 85 11.90 3.20 -16.88
C SER A 85 11.85 3.83 -18.27
N ASN A 86 12.88 4.58 -18.64
CA ASN A 86 12.98 5.14 -19.99
C ASN A 86 13.99 4.37 -20.86
N SER A 87 13.86 4.49 -22.17
CA SER A 87 14.74 3.80 -23.12
C SER A 87 16.05 4.55 -23.34
N GLY A 88 17.02 3.89 -23.93
CA GLY A 88 18.33 4.44 -24.24
C GLY A 88 19.18 4.64 -22.99
N HIS A 89 19.72 5.82 -22.80
CA HIS A 89 20.50 6.20 -21.63
C HIS A 89 19.63 6.83 -20.52
N GLY A 90 18.34 6.45 -20.45
CA GLY A 90 17.39 6.96 -19.49
C GLY A 90 17.61 6.43 -18.06
N GLY A 91 16.93 7.03 -17.11
CA GLY A 91 16.90 6.60 -15.73
C GLY A 91 15.95 5.42 -15.49
N ALA A 92 16.12 4.73 -14.39
CA ALA A 92 15.17 3.70 -13.93
C ALA A 92 13.92 4.34 -13.31
N GLY A 93 12.77 3.68 -13.43
CA GLY A 93 11.57 4.10 -12.72
C GLY A 93 11.71 3.91 -11.20
N GLY A 94 11.06 4.76 -10.42
CA GLY A 94 10.95 4.65 -8.97
C GLY A 94 9.87 3.65 -8.55
N GLY A 95 10.02 3.07 -7.38
CA GLY A 95 8.97 2.24 -6.77
C GLY A 95 7.74 3.08 -6.40
N GLY A 96 6.55 2.44 -6.40
CA GLY A 96 5.38 3.05 -5.83
C GLY A 96 5.55 3.34 -4.33
N GLY A 97 4.89 4.38 -3.85
CA GLY A 97 4.86 4.71 -2.43
C GLY A 97 4.23 3.59 -1.60
N VAL A 98 4.71 3.44 -0.39
CA VAL A 98 4.19 2.44 0.55
C VAL A 98 3.67 3.12 1.79
N LEU A 99 2.41 2.85 2.14
CA LEU A 99 1.79 3.24 3.40
C LEU A 99 1.46 1.99 4.20
N THR A 100 1.79 2.01 5.50
CA THR A 100 1.49 0.89 6.41
C THR A 100 1.49 1.37 7.85
N ASN A 101 0.70 0.72 8.71
CA ASN A 101 0.77 0.89 10.15
C ASN A 101 1.53 -0.26 10.84
N ILE A 102 2.18 -1.14 10.10
CA ILE A 102 2.99 -2.23 10.66
C ILE A 102 4.31 -1.64 11.16
N PRO A 103 4.60 -1.76 12.48
CA PRO A 103 5.83 -1.19 13.05
C PRO A 103 7.10 -1.78 12.40
N GLY A 104 8.06 -0.93 12.07
CA GLY A 104 9.36 -1.32 11.53
C GLY A 104 9.38 -1.62 10.03
N LEU A 105 8.25 -1.60 9.34
CA LEU A 105 8.21 -1.80 7.89
C LEU A 105 8.50 -0.49 7.14
N MET A 106 7.87 0.60 7.57
CA MET A 106 8.05 1.97 7.06
C MET A 106 7.94 2.95 8.24
N PRO A 107 8.29 4.23 8.09
CA PRO A 107 7.89 5.24 9.06
C PRO A 107 6.39 5.14 9.34
N ALA A 108 6.03 5.19 10.62
CA ALA A 108 4.64 4.98 11.05
C ALA A 108 3.69 5.92 10.30
N THR A 109 2.74 5.36 9.59
CA THR A 109 1.66 6.10 8.93
C THR A 109 0.38 6.03 9.76
N THR A 110 -0.55 6.94 9.45
CA THR A 110 -1.83 7.03 10.13
C THR A 110 -2.60 5.70 10.00
N ALA A 111 -3.17 5.22 11.09
CA ALA A 111 -4.07 4.07 11.06
C ALA A 111 -5.32 4.37 10.21
N ILE A 112 -5.89 3.34 9.60
CA ILE A 112 -7.21 3.47 8.97
C ILE A 112 -8.22 3.74 10.10
N PRO A 113 -9.09 4.77 9.97
CA PRO A 113 -10.15 5.00 10.95
C PRO A 113 -11.08 3.79 11.09
N ASP A 114 -11.73 3.67 12.23
CA ASP A 114 -12.72 2.61 12.47
C ASP A 114 -13.84 2.66 11.43
N ILE A 115 -14.26 1.49 10.94
CA ILE A 115 -15.25 1.33 9.88
C ILE A 115 -16.59 0.90 10.52
N PRO A 116 -17.55 1.82 10.68
CA PRO A 116 -18.87 1.49 11.22
C PRO A 116 -19.61 0.45 10.38
N GLY A 117 -20.57 -0.25 11.00
CA GLY A 117 -21.45 -1.18 10.28
C GLY A 117 -22.19 -0.51 9.13
N GLY A 118 -22.33 -1.21 8.01
CA GLY A 118 -22.95 -0.70 6.80
C GLY A 118 -22.08 0.26 5.96
N THR A 119 -20.82 0.47 6.35
CA THR A 119 -19.91 1.39 5.63
C THR A 119 -19.20 0.68 4.49
N THR A 120 -19.15 1.36 3.34
CA THR A 120 -18.35 0.95 2.17
C THR A 120 -17.14 1.85 2.02
N VAL A 121 -15.96 1.25 1.85
CA VAL A 121 -14.70 1.93 1.62
C VAL A 121 -14.16 1.53 0.24
N PRO A 122 -14.24 2.41 -0.76
CA PRO A 122 -13.66 2.15 -2.07
C PRO A 122 -12.14 1.99 -1.98
N ILE A 123 -11.60 1.02 -2.70
CA ILE A 123 -10.18 0.73 -2.80
C ILE A 123 -9.76 0.89 -4.26
N THR A 124 -8.77 1.72 -4.52
CA THR A 124 -8.14 1.84 -5.84
C THR A 124 -6.72 1.30 -5.73
N VAL A 125 -6.35 0.41 -6.63
CA VAL A 125 -4.95 -0.06 -6.76
C VAL A 125 -4.36 0.56 -8.01
N GLY A 126 -3.28 1.32 -7.83
CA GLY A 126 -2.63 2.04 -8.90
C GLY A 126 -1.88 1.13 -9.86
N ALA A 127 -2.03 1.37 -11.15
CA ALA A 127 -1.30 0.69 -12.20
C ALA A 127 0.17 1.13 -12.26
N GLY A 128 1.06 0.25 -12.69
CA GLY A 128 2.43 0.62 -13.04
C GLY A 128 2.46 1.55 -14.26
N GLY A 129 3.38 2.50 -14.25
CA GLY A 129 3.62 3.39 -15.38
C GLY A 129 4.24 2.64 -16.58
N GLY A 130 3.78 2.96 -17.78
CA GLY A 130 4.43 2.55 -19.01
C GLY A 130 5.80 3.24 -19.15
N GLN A 131 6.49 2.97 -20.26
CA GLN A 131 7.79 3.59 -20.52
C GLN A 131 7.77 5.12 -20.41
N GLY A 132 8.58 5.66 -19.50
CA GLY A 132 8.68 7.09 -19.25
C GLY A 132 7.44 7.75 -18.63
N ALA A 133 6.58 6.97 -18.03
CA ALA A 133 5.39 7.45 -17.33
C ALA A 133 5.45 7.13 -15.83
N ASP A 134 4.88 8.02 -15.02
CA ASP A 134 4.71 7.77 -13.60
C ASP A 134 3.74 6.61 -13.34
N GLY A 135 3.87 5.95 -12.21
CA GLY A 135 2.87 5.03 -11.71
C GLY A 135 1.62 5.78 -11.21
N SER A 136 0.53 5.04 -11.07
CA SER A 136 -0.70 5.59 -10.51
C SER A 136 -0.79 5.39 -9.01
N ASP A 137 -1.53 6.26 -8.34
CA ASP A 137 -1.78 6.20 -6.90
C ASP A 137 -2.65 5.00 -6.53
N SER A 138 -2.38 4.44 -5.34
CA SER A 138 -3.32 3.53 -4.66
C SER A 138 -4.02 4.26 -3.52
N VAL A 139 -5.34 4.09 -3.45
CA VAL A 139 -6.17 4.87 -2.52
C VAL A 139 -7.09 3.97 -1.71
N ILE A 140 -7.10 4.18 -0.40
CA ILE A 140 -8.12 3.68 0.53
C ILE A 140 -9.05 4.86 0.83
N ALA A 141 -10.21 4.93 0.17
CA ALA A 141 -11.10 6.09 0.23
C ALA A 141 -12.07 6.00 1.42
N HIS A 142 -11.52 6.08 2.64
CA HIS A 142 -12.35 6.04 3.85
C HIS A 142 -13.11 7.35 4.03
N PRO A 143 -14.42 7.32 4.40
CA PRO A 143 -15.24 8.53 4.56
C PRO A 143 -14.70 9.56 5.58
N ALA A 144 -13.98 9.10 6.61
CA ALA A 144 -13.38 9.97 7.62
C ALA A 144 -11.97 10.49 7.25
N GLY A 145 -11.43 10.10 6.09
CA GLY A 145 -10.12 10.53 5.61
C GLY A 145 -9.46 9.46 4.75
N SER A 146 -9.13 9.82 3.51
CA SER A 146 -8.50 8.90 2.56
C SER A 146 -7.00 8.77 2.82
N LEU A 147 -6.49 7.56 2.58
CA LEU A 147 -5.06 7.25 2.58
C LEU A 147 -4.62 7.07 1.12
N THR A 148 -3.63 7.82 0.69
CA THR A 148 -3.12 7.76 -0.69
C THR A 148 -1.65 7.40 -0.69
N ALA A 149 -1.32 6.25 -1.22
CA ALA A 149 0.04 5.89 -1.59
C ALA A 149 0.31 6.47 -2.99
N VAL A 150 1.35 7.28 -3.12
CA VAL A 150 1.66 8.03 -4.34
C VAL A 150 2.38 7.13 -5.34
N GLY A 151 2.02 7.20 -6.62
CA GLY A 151 2.67 6.48 -7.69
C GLY A 151 4.18 6.75 -7.76
N GLY A 152 4.97 5.80 -8.24
CA GLY A 152 6.40 5.97 -8.42
C GLY A 152 6.74 6.90 -9.57
N GLY A 153 7.79 7.69 -9.44
CA GLY A 153 8.25 8.62 -10.48
C GLY A 153 8.86 7.91 -11.68
N ALA A 154 8.61 8.40 -12.89
CA ALA A 154 9.20 7.89 -14.12
C ALA A 154 10.73 8.06 -14.14
N GLY A 155 11.42 7.13 -14.77
CA GLY A 155 12.83 7.30 -15.12
C GLY A 155 13.02 8.44 -16.12
N ALA A 156 14.09 9.21 -15.94
CA ALA A 156 14.39 10.37 -16.77
C ALA A 156 14.55 10.01 -18.25
N THR A 157 14.15 10.91 -19.13
CA THR A 157 14.56 10.91 -20.53
C THR A 157 16.02 11.39 -20.65
N LEU A 158 16.63 11.23 -21.84
CA LEU A 158 18.06 11.52 -22.11
C LEU A 158 18.60 12.86 -21.55
N TRP A 159 17.76 13.86 -21.39
CA TRP A 159 18.13 15.21 -20.94
C TRP A 159 17.34 15.70 -19.74
N GLY A 160 16.45 14.79 -19.16
CA GLY A 160 15.57 15.16 -18.05
C GLY A 160 16.06 14.61 -16.71
N GLY A 161 15.59 15.21 -15.64
CA GLY A 161 15.64 14.64 -14.28
C GLY A 161 14.64 13.50 -14.13
N GLY A 162 14.82 12.62 -13.14
CA GLY A 162 13.86 11.62 -12.75
C GLY A 162 12.55 12.25 -12.29
N GLY A 163 11.41 11.58 -12.53
CA GLY A 163 10.09 11.99 -12.03
C GLY A 163 10.02 11.90 -10.51
N GLN A 164 9.28 12.82 -9.89
CA GLN A 164 8.93 12.72 -8.47
C GLN A 164 7.83 11.67 -8.29
N GLY A 165 7.77 11.05 -7.11
CA GLY A 165 6.73 10.05 -6.84
C GLY A 165 6.72 9.56 -5.41
N GLY A 166 6.03 8.46 -5.15
CA GLY A 166 6.14 7.74 -3.88
C GLY A 166 7.59 7.39 -3.60
N SER A 167 8.28 6.81 -4.61
CA SER A 167 9.74 6.85 -4.72
C SER A 167 10.12 7.51 -6.04
N GLY A 168 11.19 8.27 -6.03
CA GLY A 168 11.63 9.04 -7.20
C GLY A 168 12.28 8.20 -8.31
N GLY A 169 12.08 8.57 -9.56
CA GLY A 169 12.76 7.99 -10.72
C GLY A 169 14.25 8.36 -10.78
N GLY A 170 15.06 7.52 -11.41
CA GLY A 170 16.49 7.79 -11.65
C GLY A 170 16.72 8.87 -12.71
N GLY A 171 17.79 9.63 -12.56
CA GLY A 171 18.25 10.62 -13.53
C GLY A 171 18.81 9.96 -14.79
N ALA A 172 18.71 10.64 -15.95
CA ALA A 172 19.32 10.17 -17.18
C ALA A 172 20.84 10.43 -17.22
N TYR A 173 21.50 9.78 -18.14
CA TYR A 173 22.92 9.89 -18.41
C TYR A 173 23.46 11.33 -18.41
N ASN A 174 22.77 12.27 -18.97
CA ASN A 174 23.22 13.64 -19.08
C ASN A 174 22.49 14.64 -18.17
N SER A 175 21.71 14.13 -17.22
CA SER A 175 21.06 14.93 -16.20
C SER A 175 21.39 14.37 -14.80
N PRO A 176 22.05 15.15 -13.95
CA PRO A 176 22.53 14.66 -12.66
C PRO A 176 21.43 14.45 -11.62
N GLY A 177 20.17 14.79 -11.91
CA GLY A 177 19.10 14.74 -10.91
C GLY A 177 18.26 13.46 -10.97
N GLY A 178 18.21 12.66 -9.89
CA GLY A 178 17.12 11.74 -9.62
C GLY A 178 15.87 12.51 -9.17
N GLY A 179 14.69 11.91 -9.28
CA GLY A 179 13.45 12.45 -8.75
C GLY A 179 13.38 12.34 -7.22
N GLU A 180 12.63 13.22 -6.60
CA GLU A 180 12.38 13.16 -5.16
C GLU A 180 11.31 12.11 -4.81
N GLY A 181 11.53 11.40 -3.71
CA GLY A 181 10.54 10.51 -3.09
C GLY A 181 9.64 11.26 -2.13
N THR A 182 8.41 10.79 -1.98
CA THR A 182 7.48 11.31 -0.98
C THR A 182 7.91 10.87 0.41
N ALA A 183 8.17 11.82 1.30
CA ALA A 183 8.57 11.54 2.67
C ALA A 183 7.60 10.59 3.37
N GLY A 184 8.13 9.53 3.99
CA GLY A 184 7.35 8.50 4.67
C GLY A 184 6.72 7.45 3.74
N GLN A 185 6.88 7.56 2.42
CA GLN A 185 6.36 6.58 1.45
C GLN A 185 7.45 5.92 0.62
N GLY A 186 8.60 6.58 0.43
CA GLY A 186 9.71 6.06 -0.32
C GLY A 186 10.89 7.03 -0.32
N HIS A 187 11.86 6.76 -1.15
CA HIS A 187 13.13 7.48 -1.22
C HIS A 187 13.41 8.04 -2.61
N ASP A 188 14.35 8.96 -2.68
CA ASP A 188 14.78 9.62 -3.92
C ASP A 188 15.42 8.64 -4.89
N GLY A 189 15.33 8.95 -6.18
CA GLY A 189 16.10 8.30 -7.24
C GLY A 189 17.56 8.75 -7.24
N GLY A 190 18.42 7.92 -7.79
CA GLY A 190 19.84 8.22 -7.98
C GLY A 190 20.07 9.12 -9.18
N SER A 191 21.21 9.84 -9.17
CA SER A 191 21.65 10.67 -10.29
C SER A 191 22.25 9.86 -11.41
N GLY A 192 22.01 10.28 -12.64
CA GLY A 192 22.80 9.83 -13.79
C GLY A 192 24.20 10.46 -13.81
N HIS A 193 25.06 9.95 -14.68
CA HIS A 193 26.44 10.47 -14.81
C HIS A 193 26.64 11.23 -16.14
N PRO A 194 27.12 12.49 -16.10
CA PRO A 194 27.13 13.36 -17.28
C PRO A 194 28.32 13.15 -18.25
N ASN A 195 29.22 12.21 -18.00
CA ASN A 195 30.43 12.08 -18.82
C ASN A 195 30.25 11.22 -20.08
N ALA A 196 30.13 11.83 -21.21
CA ALA A 196 30.27 11.18 -22.52
C ALA A 196 31.66 10.54 -22.66
N PRO A 197 31.84 9.40 -23.39
CA PRO A 197 30.76 8.64 -24.06
C PRO A 197 30.15 7.51 -23.26
N TYR A 198 30.45 7.38 -21.97
CA TYR A 198 30.16 6.18 -21.15
C TYR A 198 29.39 6.46 -19.89
N GLY A 199 28.39 7.31 -19.91
CA GLY A 199 27.54 7.59 -18.77
C GLY A 199 26.36 6.63 -18.66
N GLY A 200 25.93 6.31 -17.44
CA GLY A 200 24.74 5.53 -17.16
C GLY A 200 23.64 6.37 -16.51
N GLY A 201 22.40 5.89 -16.59
CA GLY A 201 21.28 6.45 -15.83
C GLY A 201 21.37 6.08 -14.35
N GLY A 202 20.77 6.90 -13.49
CA GLY A 202 20.59 6.63 -12.06
C GLY A 202 19.57 5.52 -11.80
N GLY A 203 19.69 4.85 -10.65
CA GLY A 203 18.70 3.90 -10.17
C GLY A 203 17.44 4.61 -9.65
N GLY A 204 16.29 3.98 -9.75
CA GLY A 204 15.07 4.44 -9.09
C GLY A 204 15.15 4.27 -7.58
N GLY A 205 14.50 5.15 -6.84
CA GLY A 205 14.28 4.98 -5.41
C GLY A 205 13.31 3.84 -5.11
N GLY A 206 13.40 3.30 -3.93
CA GLY A 206 12.49 2.28 -3.40
C GLY A 206 11.93 2.66 -2.04
N ALA A 207 11.10 1.77 -1.49
CA ALA A 207 10.56 1.96 -0.14
C ALA A 207 11.64 1.81 0.94
N GLY A 208 12.67 1.01 0.68
CA GLY A 208 13.71 0.68 1.66
C GLY A 208 14.95 1.58 1.59
N ALA A 209 15.27 2.14 0.43
CA ALA A 209 16.47 2.94 0.25
C ALA A 209 16.38 3.87 -0.98
N ALA A 210 17.26 4.86 -1.03
CA ALA A 210 17.43 5.71 -2.19
C ALA A 210 18.09 4.95 -3.35
N GLY A 211 17.72 5.34 -4.57
CA GLY A 211 18.36 4.85 -5.77
C GLY A 211 19.85 5.24 -5.82
N GLY A 212 20.67 4.32 -6.30
CA GLY A 212 22.10 4.53 -6.45
C GLY A 212 22.42 5.46 -7.61
N ASN A 213 23.43 6.31 -7.44
CA ASN A 213 23.98 7.08 -8.53
C ASN A 213 24.71 6.19 -9.55
N SER A 214 24.70 6.57 -10.81
CA SER A 214 25.55 5.94 -11.79
C SER A 214 27.03 6.14 -11.44
N PRO A 215 27.87 5.07 -11.49
CA PRO A 215 29.27 5.16 -11.13
C PRO A 215 30.03 6.07 -12.08
N GLN A 216 31.03 6.80 -11.55
CA GLN A 216 31.99 7.55 -12.34
C GLN A 216 33.04 6.60 -12.91
N GLY A 217 33.47 6.78 -14.16
CA GLY A 217 34.66 6.11 -14.69
C GLY A 217 34.45 5.11 -15.83
N GLY A 218 33.82 5.52 -16.90
CA GLY A 218 33.96 4.88 -18.21
C GLY A 218 33.22 3.54 -18.41
N SER A 219 32.25 3.24 -17.61
CA SER A 219 31.41 2.06 -17.78
C SER A 219 29.93 2.47 -17.92
N ASN A 220 29.25 1.94 -18.93
CA ASN A 220 27.79 2.11 -19.11
C ASN A 220 27.01 1.37 -18.01
N VAL A 221 27.34 1.61 -16.75
CA VAL A 221 26.69 0.96 -15.61
C VAL A 221 25.67 1.92 -15.00
N GLY A 222 24.44 1.49 -14.96
CA GLY A 222 23.39 2.20 -14.25
C GLY A 222 23.56 2.14 -12.73
N GLY A 223 22.96 3.10 -12.03
CA GLY A 223 22.83 3.07 -10.58
C GLY A 223 21.97 1.89 -10.14
N LYS A 224 22.24 1.38 -8.93
CA LYS A 224 21.41 0.32 -8.32
C LYS A 224 20.04 0.88 -7.93
N GLY A 225 19.00 0.04 -7.98
CA GLY A 225 17.71 0.36 -7.39
C GLY A 225 17.79 0.44 -5.85
N GLY A 226 16.90 1.19 -5.26
CA GLY A 226 16.71 1.33 -3.81
C GLY A 226 15.81 0.27 -3.19
#